data_c7ecb94ec54aa67425480fe1d4cb4352
#
_entry.id   c7ecb94ec54aa67425480fe1d4cb4352
#
_cell.length_a   1.000
_cell.length_b   1.000
_cell.length_c   1.000
_cell.angle_alpha   90.00
_cell.angle_beta   90.00
_cell.angle_gamma   90.00
#
_symmetry.space_group_name_H-M   'P 1'
#
loop_
_entity.id
_entity.type
_entity.pdbx_description
1 polymer ?
#
loop_
_entity_poly.entity_id
_entity_poly.type
_entity_poly.pdbx_seq_one_letter_code
_entity_poly.pdbx_strand_id
1 'polypeptide(L)'
;MVPTKLQILALIFSGLCAGTEAADRPNILLILVDDMGYGDPGCYHPDSKIPTPQIDRLASEGMRFTDAHAPGPLCHPSRYGLMTGCYPFRTDVSVWPTQPLIEKCQVTIASLLRDQGYDTAMVGKWHLGFRENGYDQPLPGGPLDCGFNRFFGLRASTDIPPYFYIRADRAVTPPTDHIAENHSAGWSPIQGAFWRKGGIALDLQLKDVLPEFTAEACAIIQAQAARSPADRKPWMLYLAYPAPHTPWLPSEQFAGKSGAGM
;
A
#
# COMPACT_ATOMS: atom_id res chain seq x y z
N MET A 1 -26.38 68.96 -43.22
CA MET A 1 -26.57 68.16 -42.01
C MET A 1 -26.16 66.75 -42.37
N VAL A 2 -25.00 66.33 -41.89
CA VAL A 2 -24.36 65.07 -42.20
C VAL A 2 -24.52 64.12 -41.00
N PRO A 3 -24.98 62.92 -41.12
CA PRO A 3 -24.88 61.99 -40.03
C PRO A 3 -23.55 61.21 -40.13
N THR A 4 -22.82 61.29 -39.09
CA THR A 4 -21.53 60.63 -38.84
C THR A 4 -21.73 59.14 -38.78
N LYS A 5 -21.01 58.41 -39.63
CA LYS A 5 -20.95 56.94 -39.56
C LYS A 5 -20.07 56.55 -38.36
N LEU A 6 -20.69 55.96 -37.37
CA LEU A 6 -20.03 55.29 -36.26
C LEU A 6 -19.51 53.92 -36.75
N GLN A 7 -18.23 53.80 -37.03
CA GLN A 7 -17.60 52.52 -37.30
C GLN A 7 -17.32 51.82 -35.97
N ILE A 8 -18.11 50.80 -35.68
CA ILE A 8 -17.88 49.89 -34.57
C ILE A 8 -16.76 48.92 -35.03
N LEU A 9 -15.57 49.17 -34.55
CA LEU A 9 -14.42 48.26 -34.69
C LEU A 9 -14.62 47.10 -33.72
N ALA A 10 -15.17 45.99 -34.23
CA ALA A 10 -15.24 44.73 -33.46
C ALA A 10 -13.83 44.13 -33.39
N LEU A 11 -13.14 44.37 -32.27
CA LEU A 11 -11.93 43.63 -31.93
C LEU A 11 -12.33 42.19 -31.62
N ILE A 12 -12.11 41.30 -32.60
CA ILE A 12 -12.12 39.88 -32.39
C ILE A 12 -10.90 39.54 -31.56
N PHE A 13 -11.08 39.45 -30.27
CA PHE A 13 -10.11 38.84 -29.35
C PHE A 13 -10.14 37.33 -29.63
N SER A 14 -9.43 36.89 -30.63
CA SER A 14 -9.06 35.47 -30.79
C SER A 14 -8.07 35.18 -29.70
N GLY A 15 -8.62 34.89 -28.50
CA GLY A 15 -7.84 34.35 -27.42
C GLY A 15 -7.25 33.03 -27.89
N LEU A 16 -5.96 33.02 -28.23
CA LEU A 16 -5.17 31.79 -28.16
C LEU A 16 -5.33 31.29 -26.72
N CYS A 17 -6.25 30.38 -26.50
CA CYS A 17 -6.11 29.41 -25.47
C CYS A 17 -4.86 28.60 -25.87
N ALA A 18 -3.67 29.08 -25.51
CA ALA A 18 -2.53 28.22 -25.37
C ALA A 18 -3.05 27.12 -24.41
N GLY A 19 -3.37 25.97 -24.96
CA GLY A 19 -3.63 24.79 -24.15
C GLY A 19 -2.41 24.67 -23.24
N THR A 20 -2.59 24.96 -21.95
CA THR A 20 -1.66 24.47 -20.95
C THR A 20 -1.67 22.97 -21.19
N GLU A 21 -0.60 22.43 -21.80
CA GLU A 21 -0.38 21.00 -21.77
C GLU A 21 -0.60 20.63 -20.31
N ALA A 22 -1.64 19.82 -20.07
CA ALA A 22 -1.93 19.34 -18.76
C ALA A 22 -0.65 18.63 -18.33
N ALA A 23 0.04 19.17 -17.33
CA ALA A 23 1.28 18.60 -16.83
C ALA A 23 1.05 17.10 -16.68
N ASP A 24 1.90 16.29 -17.33
CA ASP A 24 1.77 14.83 -17.29
C ASP A 24 1.62 14.42 -15.83
N ARG A 25 0.48 13.85 -15.49
CA ARG A 25 0.20 13.43 -14.11
C ARG A 25 1.16 12.29 -13.77
N PRO A 26 1.98 12.43 -12.72
CA PRO A 26 2.98 11.42 -12.41
C PRO A 26 2.32 10.10 -12.00
N ASN A 27 2.96 9.00 -12.32
CA ASN A 27 2.65 7.73 -11.69
C ASN A 27 3.11 7.76 -10.22
N ILE A 28 2.36 7.10 -9.34
CA ILE A 28 2.61 7.11 -7.90
C ILE A 28 2.84 5.67 -7.43
N LEU A 29 4.06 5.39 -6.97
CA LEU A 29 4.38 4.15 -6.24
C LEU A 29 4.58 4.52 -4.76
N LEU A 30 3.62 4.12 -3.92
CA LEU A 30 3.68 4.29 -2.48
C LEU A 30 4.08 2.96 -1.85
N ILE A 31 5.26 2.89 -1.25
CA ILE A 31 5.75 1.69 -0.55
C ILE A 31 5.70 1.95 0.95
N LEU A 32 4.95 1.12 1.66
CA LEU A 32 4.93 1.09 3.12
C LEU A 32 5.57 -0.21 3.60
N VAL A 33 6.54 -0.10 4.49
CA VAL A 33 7.16 -1.22 5.18
C VAL A 33 6.73 -1.19 6.65
N ASP A 34 6.43 -2.36 7.21
CA ASP A 34 5.85 -2.50 8.54
C ASP A 34 6.96 -2.76 9.57
N ASP A 35 7.03 -1.90 10.60
CA ASP A 35 8.01 -1.97 11.68
C ASP A 35 9.49 -1.72 11.27
N MET A 36 9.75 -1.02 10.18
CA MET A 36 11.10 -0.58 9.86
C MET A 36 11.51 0.57 10.78
N GLY A 37 12.62 0.42 11.49
CA GLY A 37 13.18 1.45 12.35
C GLY A 37 13.79 2.61 11.55
N TYR A 38 13.79 3.80 12.11
CA TYR A 38 14.38 4.99 11.49
C TYR A 38 15.87 4.80 11.14
N GLY A 39 16.61 4.08 11.98
CA GLY A 39 18.03 3.79 11.78
C GLY A 39 18.34 2.51 11.00
N ASP A 40 17.35 1.80 10.47
CA ASP A 40 17.57 0.59 9.69
C ASP A 40 18.16 0.89 8.30
N PRO A 41 17.67 1.87 7.52
CA PRO A 41 18.28 2.22 6.25
C PRO A 41 19.61 2.96 6.42
N GLY A 42 20.61 2.59 5.59
CA GLY A 42 21.95 3.20 5.60
C GLY A 42 21.94 4.71 5.38
N CYS A 43 20.99 5.22 4.58
CA CYS A 43 20.85 6.66 4.32
C CYS A 43 20.44 7.48 5.57
N TYR A 44 19.87 6.85 6.60
CA TYR A 44 19.57 7.49 7.88
C TYR A 44 20.59 7.18 8.97
N HIS A 45 21.27 6.04 8.87
CA HIS A 45 22.26 5.60 9.85
C HIS A 45 23.44 4.89 9.14
N PRO A 46 24.57 5.59 8.92
CA PRO A 46 25.71 5.04 8.19
C PRO A 46 26.28 3.75 8.79
N ASP A 47 26.13 3.56 10.10
CA ASP A 47 26.59 2.36 10.81
C ASP A 47 25.55 1.24 10.87
N SER A 48 24.45 1.37 10.10
CA SER A 48 23.43 0.32 10.03
C SER A 48 24.04 -1.00 9.58
N LYS A 49 23.68 -2.06 10.30
CA LYS A 49 24.11 -3.43 9.98
C LYS A 49 23.21 -4.09 8.92
N ILE A 50 22.19 -3.38 8.45
CA ILE A 50 21.22 -3.87 7.48
C ILE A 50 21.52 -3.22 6.13
N PRO A 51 22.01 -3.97 5.13
CA PRO A 51 22.28 -3.41 3.81
C PRO A 51 20.96 -2.99 3.11
N THR A 52 20.84 -1.70 2.77
CA THR A 52 19.66 -1.15 2.07
C THR A 52 20.04 -0.38 0.81
N PRO A 53 20.85 -0.96 -0.12
CA PRO A 53 21.47 -0.20 -1.20
C PRO A 53 20.46 0.46 -2.16
N GLN A 54 19.29 -0.13 -2.36
CA GLN A 54 18.27 0.43 -3.25
C GLN A 54 17.50 1.58 -2.58
N ILE A 55 17.26 1.49 -1.27
CA ILE A 55 16.64 2.59 -0.49
C ILE A 55 17.64 3.75 -0.41
N ASP A 56 18.93 3.46 -0.16
CA ASP A 56 19.98 4.46 -0.07
C ASP A 56 20.16 5.20 -1.40
N ARG A 57 20.10 4.45 -2.53
CA ARG A 57 20.14 5.04 -3.86
C ARG A 57 18.93 5.97 -4.09
N LEU A 58 17.71 5.50 -3.78
CA LEU A 58 16.50 6.31 -3.90
C LEU A 58 16.60 7.61 -3.08
N ALA A 59 17.12 7.51 -1.86
CA ALA A 59 17.35 8.67 -0.99
C ALA A 59 18.38 9.66 -1.58
N SER A 60 19.42 9.17 -2.28
CA SER A 60 20.42 10.02 -2.93
C SER A 60 19.92 10.70 -4.21
N GLU A 61 18.98 10.08 -4.91
CA GLU A 61 18.39 10.59 -6.16
C GLU A 61 17.14 11.46 -5.91
N GLY A 62 16.59 11.43 -4.70
CA GLY A 62 15.32 12.07 -4.35
C GLY A 62 15.39 12.95 -3.11
N MET A 63 14.26 13.03 -2.42
CA MET A 63 14.11 13.78 -1.18
C MET A 63 14.03 12.84 0.03
N ARG A 64 14.79 13.13 1.07
CA ARG A 64 14.78 12.44 2.35
C ARG A 64 14.17 13.31 3.43
N PHE A 65 13.14 12.81 4.10
CA PHE A 65 12.52 13.50 5.23
C PHE A 65 13.23 13.11 6.53
N THR A 66 13.68 14.09 7.28
CA THR A 66 14.40 13.89 8.55
C THR A 66 13.49 14.02 9.77
N ASP A 67 12.27 14.50 9.57
CA ASP A 67 11.27 14.71 10.62
C ASP A 67 9.87 14.36 10.08
N ALA A 68 9.65 13.08 9.79
CA ALA A 68 8.37 12.56 9.34
C ALA A 68 7.78 11.61 10.39
N HIS A 69 6.50 11.82 10.72
CA HIS A 69 5.82 11.08 11.78
C HIS A 69 4.66 10.27 11.22
N ALA A 70 4.55 9.02 11.68
CA ALA A 70 3.35 8.23 11.44
C ALA A 70 2.16 8.87 12.19
N PRO A 71 0.94 8.83 11.61
CA PRO A 71 -0.24 9.47 12.23
C PRO A 71 -0.72 8.79 13.50
N GLY A 72 -0.23 7.59 13.81
CA GLY A 72 -0.55 6.86 15.03
C GLY A 72 0.42 5.71 15.31
N PRO A 73 0.43 5.19 16.53
CA PRO A 73 1.18 4.00 16.88
C PRO A 73 0.50 2.76 16.27
N LEU A 74 1.22 1.67 16.11
CA LEU A 74 0.74 0.40 15.57
C LEU A 74 0.33 0.46 14.08
N CYS A 75 0.09 -0.72 13.52
CA CYS A 75 -0.15 -0.91 12.09
C CYS A 75 -1.44 -0.22 11.59
N HIS A 76 -2.59 -0.62 12.16
CA HIS A 76 -3.89 -0.17 11.64
C HIS A 76 -4.19 1.31 11.89
N PRO A 77 -3.84 1.95 13.02
CA PRO A 77 -3.99 3.39 13.18
C PRO A 77 -3.14 4.19 12.19
N SER A 78 -1.89 3.78 11.96
CA SER A 78 -1.01 4.42 10.98
C SER A 78 -1.56 4.30 9.57
N ARG A 79 -2.06 3.10 9.20
CA ARG A 79 -2.67 2.85 7.88
C ARG A 79 -3.97 3.61 7.70
N TYR A 80 -4.79 3.72 8.76
CA TYR A 80 -5.99 4.53 8.73
C TYR A 80 -5.67 6.00 8.41
N GLY A 81 -4.72 6.58 9.13
CA GLY A 81 -4.32 7.96 8.88
C GLY A 81 -3.71 8.18 7.50
N LEU A 82 -2.88 7.23 7.01
CA LEU A 82 -2.32 7.27 5.66
C LEU A 82 -3.41 7.23 4.58
N MET A 83 -4.41 6.38 4.75
CA MET A 83 -5.49 6.24 3.76
C MET A 83 -6.46 7.42 3.79
N THR A 84 -6.82 7.94 4.95
CA THR A 84 -7.92 8.91 5.11
C THR A 84 -7.49 10.35 5.30
N GLY A 85 -6.21 10.59 5.60
CA GLY A 85 -5.71 11.91 6.03
C GLY A 85 -6.22 12.35 7.41
N CYS A 86 -6.88 11.45 8.16
CA CYS A 86 -7.44 11.75 9.47
C CYS A 86 -6.60 11.11 10.58
N TYR A 87 -6.38 11.83 11.66
CA TYR A 87 -5.74 11.23 12.84
C TYR A 87 -6.63 10.13 13.46
N PRO A 88 -6.06 8.98 13.81
CA PRO A 88 -6.82 7.83 14.31
C PRO A 88 -7.55 8.07 15.63
N PHE A 89 -7.09 9.00 16.47
CA PHE A 89 -7.76 9.34 17.72
C PHE A 89 -9.15 10.02 17.54
N ARG A 90 -9.53 10.31 16.27
CA ARG A 90 -10.85 10.85 15.94
C ARG A 90 -11.89 9.78 15.65
N THR A 91 -11.49 8.53 15.64
CA THR A 91 -12.38 7.38 15.44
C THR A 91 -12.02 6.27 16.41
N ASP A 92 -12.93 5.34 16.60
CA ASP A 92 -12.66 4.15 17.41
C ASP A 92 -11.83 3.16 16.57
N VAL A 93 -10.53 3.14 16.81
CA VAL A 93 -9.61 2.17 16.22
C VAL A 93 -9.35 1.06 17.23
N SER A 94 -10.10 -0.03 17.13
CA SER A 94 -9.87 -1.21 17.97
C SER A 94 -8.51 -1.85 17.66
N VAL A 95 -7.94 -2.58 18.63
CA VAL A 95 -6.64 -3.25 18.48
C VAL A 95 -6.66 -4.27 17.33
N TRP A 96 -7.77 -4.95 17.14
CA TRP A 96 -7.98 -5.96 16.12
C TRP A 96 -9.24 -5.63 15.33
N PRO A 97 -9.12 -4.94 14.17
CA PRO A 97 -10.29 -4.56 13.42
C PRO A 97 -10.99 -5.81 12.83
N THR A 98 -12.15 -6.12 13.39
CA THR A 98 -13.06 -7.18 12.92
C THR A 98 -14.14 -6.64 11.98
N GLN A 99 -14.21 -5.32 11.85
CA GLN A 99 -15.09 -4.58 10.96
C GLN A 99 -14.27 -3.54 10.20
N PRO A 100 -14.72 -3.06 9.05
CA PRO A 100 -14.06 -1.97 8.34
C PRO A 100 -13.91 -0.72 9.21
N LEU A 101 -12.69 -0.22 9.35
CA LEU A 101 -12.41 1.03 10.06
C LEU A 101 -12.71 2.27 9.23
N ILE A 102 -12.63 2.14 7.90
CA ILE A 102 -12.97 3.22 6.97
C ILE A 102 -14.46 3.13 6.68
N GLU A 103 -15.18 4.19 7.03
CA GLU A 103 -16.61 4.25 6.82
C GLU A 103 -16.98 4.32 5.33
N LYS A 104 -18.18 3.85 5.01
CA LYS A 104 -18.71 3.97 3.66
C LYS A 104 -18.76 5.44 3.26
N CYS A 105 -18.26 5.75 2.07
CA CYS A 105 -18.17 7.11 1.52
C CYS A 105 -17.09 8.02 2.16
N GLN A 106 -16.30 7.53 3.09
CA GLN A 106 -15.14 8.28 3.58
C GLN A 106 -14.10 8.39 2.45
N VAL A 107 -13.64 9.62 2.19
CA VAL A 107 -12.62 9.87 1.18
C VAL A 107 -11.30 9.25 1.61
N THR A 108 -10.66 8.56 0.68
CA THR A 108 -9.31 7.99 0.85
C THR A 108 -8.38 8.53 -0.23
N ILE A 109 -7.07 8.40 -0.03
CA ILE A 109 -6.10 8.74 -1.07
C ILE A 109 -6.38 7.96 -2.38
N ALA A 110 -6.82 6.70 -2.28
CA ALA A 110 -7.13 5.88 -3.43
C ALA A 110 -8.41 6.36 -4.15
N SER A 111 -9.49 6.66 -3.42
CA SER A 111 -10.71 7.18 -4.02
C SER A 111 -10.49 8.55 -4.65
N LEU A 112 -9.75 9.43 -3.99
CA LEU A 112 -9.39 10.75 -4.51
C LEU A 112 -8.64 10.64 -5.85
N LEU A 113 -7.63 9.80 -5.92
CA LEU A 113 -6.85 9.60 -7.15
C LEU A 113 -7.66 8.90 -8.24
N ARG A 114 -8.47 7.89 -7.90
CA ARG A 114 -9.37 7.23 -8.84
C ARG A 114 -10.32 8.23 -9.48
N ASP A 115 -10.92 9.12 -8.69
CA ASP A 115 -11.86 10.14 -9.15
C ASP A 115 -11.17 11.20 -10.02
N GLN A 116 -9.84 11.32 -9.92
CA GLN A 116 -8.99 12.09 -10.83
C GLN A 116 -8.50 11.28 -12.04
N GLY A 117 -9.01 10.07 -12.27
CA GLY A 117 -8.73 9.26 -13.45
C GLY A 117 -7.48 8.36 -13.33
N TYR A 118 -6.91 8.20 -12.14
CA TYR A 118 -5.85 7.23 -11.90
C TYR A 118 -6.37 5.80 -11.93
N ASP A 119 -5.54 4.88 -12.42
CA ASP A 119 -5.73 3.45 -12.23
C ASP A 119 -5.08 3.07 -10.89
N THR A 120 -5.90 2.72 -9.89
CA THR A 120 -5.46 2.52 -8.51
C THR A 120 -5.35 1.05 -8.18
N ALA A 121 -4.21 0.64 -7.62
CA ALA A 121 -3.96 -0.74 -7.21
C ALA A 121 -3.36 -0.78 -5.80
N MET A 122 -3.68 -1.84 -5.08
CA MET A 122 -3.04 -2.15 -3.80
C MET A 122 -2.53 -3.59 -3.81
N VAL A 123 -1.29 -3.76 -3.32
CA VAL A 123 -0.70 -5.07 -3.06
C VAL A 123 -0.18 -5.09 -1.62
N GLY A 124 -0.52 -6.15 -0.86
CA GLY A 124 0.05 -6.37 0.46
C GLY A 124 -0.94 -6.35 1.63
N LYS A 125 -0.45 -5.98 2.81
CA LYS A 125 -1.18 -5.98 4.07
C LYS A 125 -2.20 -4.83 4.11
N TRP A 126 -3.50 -5.15 4.22
CA TRP A 126 -4.57 -4.17 4.40
C TRP A 126 -4.69 -3.69 5.85
N HIS A 127 -5.09 -4.56 6.74
CA HIS A 127 -5.21 -4.37 8.20
C HIS A 127 -6.13 -3.21 8.63
N LEU A 128 -7.14 -2.89 7.81
CA LEU A 128 -8.18 -1.91 8.14
C LEU A 128 -9.58 -2.53 8.22
N GLY A 129 -9.63 -3.87 8.32
CA GLY A 129 -10.85 -4.63 8.49
C GLY A 129 -11.62 -4.91 7.20
N PHE A 130 -12.45 -5.93 7.29
CA PHE A 130 -13.46 -6.37 6.32
C PHE A 130 -14.71 -6.77 7.10
N ARG A 131 -15.86 -6.84 6.43
CA ARG A 131 -17.02 -7.56 6.97
C ARG A 131 -16.87 -9.03 6.63
N GLU A 132 -16.48 -9.81 7.62
CA GLU A 132 -16.15 -11.23 7.47
C GLU A 132 -17.33 -12.11 7.88
N ASN A 133 -18.04 -12.70 6.88
CA ASN A 133 -19.14 -13.63 7.08
C ASN A 133 -18.80 -15.02 6.52
N GLY A 134 -17.57 -15.50 6.78
CA GLY A 134 -16.96 -16.64 6.11
C GLY A 134 -16.00 -16.20 5.02
N TYR A 135 -15.25 -17.14 4.45
CA TYR A 135 -14.17 -16.87 3.49
C TYR A 135 -14.41 -17.50 2.11
N ASP A 136 -15.57 -18.10 1.90
CA ASP A 136 -16.11 -18.57 0.63
C ASP A 136 -16.97 -17.51 -0.10
N GLN A 137 -17.16 -16.34 0.53
CA GLN A 137 -17.99 -15.23 0.09
C GLN A 137 -17.16 -13.97 -0.10
N PRO A 138 -17.72 -12.91 -0.75
CA PRO A 138 -17.07 -11.61 -0.80
C PRO A 138 -16.79 -11.03 0.58
N LEU A 139 -15.71 -10.30 0.69
CA LEU A 139 -15.23 -9.59 1.88
C LEU A 139 -15.42 -8.08 1.70
N PRO A 140 -16.62 -7.55 1.90
CA PRO A 140 -16.90 -6.14 1.69
C PRO A 140 -16.25 -5.25 2.75
N GLY A 141 -16.08 -3.97 2.43
CA GLY A 141 -15.45 -2.96 3.28
C GLY A 141 -13.92 -2.94 3.16
N GLY A 142 -13.37 -3.70 2.24
CA GLY A 142 -11.94 -3.76 1.96
C GLY A 142 -11.46 -2.70 0.95
N PRO A 143 -10.26 -2.91 0.37
CA PRO A 143 -9.61 -1.95 -0.51
C PRO A 143 -10.45 -1.49 -1.71
N LEU A 144 -11.23 -2.39 -2.33
CA LEU A 144 -12.06 -2.02 -3.48
C LEU A 144 -13.15 -1.01 -3.09
N ASP A 145 -13.76 -1.18 -1.91
CA ASP A 145 -14.76 -0.25 -1.40
C ASP A 145 -14.13 1.09 -0.97
N CYS A 146 -12.81 1.09 -0.75
CA CYS A 146 -12.03 2.27 -0.36
C CYS A 146 -11.34 2.97 -1.54
N GLY A 147 -11.69 2.62 -2.79
CA GLY A 147 -11.26 3.35 -3.98
C GLY A 147 -10.16 2.71 -4.81
N PHE A 148 -9.66 1.53 -4.44
CA PHE A 148 -8.75 0.79 -5.31
C PHE A 148 -9.52 0.04 -6.40
N ASN A 149 -9.00 0.07 -7.63
CA ASN A 149 -9.54 -0.72 -8.74
C ASN A 149 -9.12 -2.18 -8.66
N ARG A 150 -7.97 -2.45 -8.03
CA ARG A 150 -7.41 -3.79 -7.87
C ARG A 150 -6.80 -3.96 -6.47
N PHE A 151 -6.94 -5.17 -5.96
CA PHE A 151 -6.32 -5.59 -4.71
C PHE A 151 -5.81 -7.02 -4.81
N PHE A 152 -4.58 -7.23 -4.31
CA PHE A 152 -4.03 -8.54 -3.98
C PHE A 152 -3.27 -8.42 -2.66
N GLY A 153 -3.62 -9.22 -1.66
CA GLY A 153 -2.95 -9.07 -0.37
C GLY A 153 -3.49 -9.96 0.73
N LEU A 154 -3.19 -9.55 1.96
CA LEU A 154 -3.65 -10.18 3.18
C LEU A 154 -4.60 -9.27 3.95
N ARG A 155 -5.50 -9.88 4.72
CA ARG A 155 -6.44 -9.15 5.58
C ARG A 155 -5.75 -8.38 6.70
N ALA A 156 -4.68 -8.95 7.25
CA ALA A 156 -3.91 -8.42 8.37
C ALA A 156 -2.42 -8.77 8.21
N SER A 157 -1.69 -8.86 9.32
CA SER A 157 -0.28 -9.23 9.33
C SER A 157 -0.07 -10.74 9.18
N THR A 158 1.13 -11.14 8.78
CA THR A 158 1.54 -12.54 8.61
C THR A 158 1.69 -13.32 9.92
N ASP A 159 1.46 -12.69 11.06
CA ASP A 159 1.39 -13.32 12.39
C ASP A 159 -0.05 -13.41 12.94
N ILE A 160 -1.05 -12.90 12.20
CA ILE A 160 -2.45 -12.80 12.62
C ILE A 160 -3.34 -13.69 11.75
N PRO A 161 -3.84 -14.81 12.27
CA PRO A 161 -4.73 -15.69 11.53
C PRO A 161 -6.13 -15.07 11.32
N PRO A 162 -6.90 -15.61 10.37
CA PRO A 162 -6.53 -16.64 9.41
C PRO A 162 -5.65 -16.12 8.28
N TYR A 163 -4.81 -17.01 7.73
CA TYR A 163 -3.80 -16.71 6.72
C TYR A 163 -4.28 -17.16 5.34
N PHE A 164 -4.57 -16.22 4.46
CA PHE A 164 -4.99 -16.49 3.09
C PHE A 164 -4.79 -15.25 2.22
N TYR A 165 -4.56 -15.46 0.93
CA TYR A 165 -4.54 -14.37 -0.02
C TYR A 165 -5.95 -13.95 -0.40
N ILE A 166 -6.12 -12.65 -0.59
CA ILE A 166 -7.34 -12.04 -1.11
C ILE A 166 -7.00 -11.45 -2.48
N ARG A 167 -7.79 -11.77 -3.49
CA ARG A 167 -7.76 -11.11 -4.79
C ARG A 167 -9.09 -10.43 -5.05
N ALA A 168 -9.02 -9.13 -5.33
CA ALA A 168 -10.20 -8.27 -5.37
C ALA A 168 -10.92 -8.25 -3.99
N ASP A 169 -12.08 -8.85 -3.90
CA ASP A 169 -12.90 -8.92 -2.69
C ASP A 169 -13.09 -10.37 -2.19
N ARG A 170 -12.29 -11.33 -2.66
CA ARG A 170 -12.48 -12.76 -2.33
C ARG A 170 -11.17 -13.42 -1.90
N ALA A 171 -11.28 -14.39 -1.01
CA ALA A 171 -10.17 -15.31 -0.76
C ALA A 171 -9.80 -16.05 -2.06
N VAL A 172 -8.50 -16.12 -2.36
CA VAL A 172 -7.99 -16.94 -3.47
C VAL A 172 -8.26 -18.41 -3.16
N THR A 173 -7.87 -18.83 -1.97
CA THR A 173 -8.23 -20.12 -1.37
C THR A 173 -8.70 -19.87 0.05
N PRO A 174 -9.89 -20.34 0.46
CA PRO A 174 -10.34 -20.20 1.84
C PRO A 174 -9.40 -20.89 2.83
N PRO A 175 -9.22 -20.33 4.05
CA PRO A 175 -8.32 -20.87 5.08
C PRO A 175 -8.95 -22.07 5.82
N THR A 176 -9.06 -23.19 5.14
CA THR A 176 -9.71 -24.43 5.65
C THR A 176 -8.78 -25.36 6.38
N ASP A 177 -7.47 -25.17 6.26
CA ASP A 177 -6.45 -25.90 6.99
C ASP A 177 -6.03 -25.15 8.27
N HIS A 178 -5.16 -25.73 9.08
CA HIS A 178 -4.70 -25.17 10.35
C HIS A 178 -3.19 -25.22 10.48
N ILE A 179 -2.62 -24.10 10.94
CA ILE A 179 -1.21 -23.99 11.29
C ILE A 179 -1.07 -23.87 12.81
N ALA A 180 -0.11 -24.61 13.39
CA ALA A 180 0.26 -24.45 14.79
C ALA A 180 1.01 -23.12 15.00
N GLU A 181 0.97 -22.59 16.21
CA GLU A 181 1.77 -21.43 16.58
C GLU A 181 3.27 -21.75 16.52
N ASN A 182 4.06 -20.73 16.29
CA ASN A 182 5.52 -20.82 16.32
C ASN A 182 6.13 -19.67 17.12
N HIS A 183 7.21 -19.97 17.82
CA HIS A 183 8.01 -19.00 18.56
C HIS A 183 9.51 -19.27 18.30
N SER A 184 10.28 -18.21 18.11
CA SER A 184 11.73 -18.32 17.97
C SER A 184 12.40 -18.36 19.35
N ALA A 185 13.19 -19.40 19.60
CA ALA A 185 14.01 -19.49 20.81
C ALA A 185 15.01 -18.33 20.87
N GLY A 186 15.20 -17.74 22.05
CA GLY A 186 16.14 -16.66 22.28
C GLY A 186 15.67 -15.26 21.88
N TRP A 187 14.43 -15.11 21.38
CA TRP A 187 13.79 -13.85 21.05
C TRP A 187 12.63 -13.54 22.00
N SER A 188 12.14 -12.31 21.95
CA SER A 188 10.90 -12.00 22.68
C SER A 188 9.74 -12.84 22.13
N PRO A 189 8.67 -13.06 22.91
CA PRO A 189 7.56 -13.93 22.51
C PRO A 189 6.90 -13.57 21.17
N ILE A 190 7.09 -12.34 20.70
CA ILE A 190 6.44 -11.82 19.48
C ILE A 190 7.44 -11.41 18.39
N GLN A 191 8.70 -11.82 18.51
CA GLN A 191 9.76 -11.52 17.52
C GLN A 191 10.28 -12.80 16.85
N GLY A 192 11.14 -12.63 15.84
CA GLY A 192 11.68 -13.76 15.09
C GLY A 192 10.63 -14.41 14.19
N ALA A 193 10.72 -15.73 14.03
CA ALA A 193 9.73 -16.50 13.27
C ALA A 193 8.48 -16.79 14.10
N PHE A 194 7.81 -15.72 14.55
CA PHE A 194 6.61 -15.80 15.38
C PHE A 194 5.33 -15.72 14.54
N TRP A 195 4.41 -16.64 14.75
CA TRP A 195 3.02 -16.56 14.29
C TRP A 195 2.08 -17.32 15.21
N ARG A 196 0.82 -16.91 15.22
CA ARG A 196 -0.23 -17.51 16.04
C ARG A 196 -0.87 -18.68 15.32
N LYS A 197 -1.31 -19.67 16.08
CA LYS A 197 -2.13 -20.77 15.54
C LYS A 197 -3.43 -20.26 14.95
N GLY A 198 -3.91 -20.92 13.90
CA GLY A 198 -5.21 -20.58 13.31
C GLY A 198 -5.40 -21.16 11.93
N GLY A 199 -6.46 -20.72 11.26
CA GLY A 199 -6.75 -21.13 9.90
C GLY A 199 -5.70 -20.66 8.90
N ILE A 200 -5.40 -21.50 7.91
CA ILE A 200 -4.49 -21.18 6.81
C ILE A 200 -5.02 -21.77 5.51
N ALA A 201 -4.83 -21.06 4.42
CA ALA A 201 -5.13 -21.57 3.08
C ALA A 201 -4.05 -22.57 2.64
N LEU A 202 -4.45 -23.60 1.91
CA LEU A 202 -3.54 -24.67 1.48
C LEU A 202 -2.43 -24.19 0.53
N ASP A 203 -2.67 -23.09 -0.19
CA ASP A 203 -1.74 -22.48 -1.14
C ASP A 203 -0.87 -21.36 -0.54
N LEU A 204 -1.00 -21.07 0.76
CA LEU A 204 -0.24 -20.03 1.42
C LEU A 204 0.89 -20.60 2.27
N GLN A 205 2.12 -20.15 2.01
CA GLN A 205 3.25 -20.32 2.89
C GLN A 205 3.74 -18.97 3.36
N LEU A 206 3.88 -18.76 4.67
CA LEU A 206 4.25 -17.45 5.24
C LEU A 206 5.56 -16.89 4.68
N LYS A 207 6.53 -17.76 4.36
CA LYS A 207 7.83 -17.38 3.77
C LYS A 207 7.73 -16.81 2.35
N ASP A 208 6.66 -17.16 1.62
CA ASP A 208 6.49 -16.81 0.21
C ASP A 208 5.70 -15.50 0.03
N VAL A 209 5.14 -14.95 1.11
CA VAL A 209 4.30 -13.74 1.06
C VAL A 209 5.02 -12.54 0.47
N LEU A 210 6.27 -12.28 0.86
CA LEU A 210 7.03 -11.13 0.35
C LEU A 210 7.41 -11.30 -1.13
N PRO A 211 7.93 -12.46 -1.57
CA PRO A 211 8.12 -12.74 -3.00
C PRO A 211 6.87 -12.59 -3.84
N GLU A 212 5.73 -13.12 -3.38
CA GLU A 212 4.45 -13.03 -4.09
C GLU A 212 3.97 -11.58 -4.24
N PHE A 213 4.05 -10.77 -3.18
CA PHE A 213 3.70 -9.36 -3.27
C PHE A 213 4.62 -8.58 -4.20
N THR A 214 5.90 -8.89 -4.19
CA THR A 214 6.87 -8.27 -5.10
C THR A 214 6.57 -8.64 -6.55
N ALA A 215 6.29 -9.92 -6.81
CA ALA A 215 5.96 -10.40 -8.15
C ALA A 215 4.67 -9.75 -8.68
N GLU A 216 3.61 -9.69 -7.88
CA GLU A 216 2.34 -9.05 -8.24
C GLU A 216 2.52 -7.53 -8.51
N ALA A 217 3.28 -6.83 -7.65
CA ALA A 217 3.58 -5.41 -7.85
C ALA A 217 4.35 -5.16 -9.15
N CYS A 218 5.38 -5.97 -9.44
CA CYS A 218 6.13 -5.91 -10.69
C CYS A 218 5.23 -6.19 -11.91
N ALA A 219 4.35 -7.19 -11.83
CA ALA A 219 3.42 -7.52 -12.91
C ALA A 219 2.46 -6.35 -13.20
N ILE A 220 1.95 -5.68 -12.15
CA ILE A 220 1.11 -4.49 -12.31
C ILE A 220 1.88 -3.37 -13.03
N ILE A 221 3.10 -3.06 -12.60
CA ILE A 221 3.93 -2.01 -13.21
C ILE A 221 4.24 -2.34 -14.67
N GLN A 222 4.62 -3.59 -14.97
CA GLN A 222 4.88 -4.05 -16.33
C GLN A 222 3.65 -3.94 -17.23
N ALA A 223 2.47 -4.34 -16.72
CA ALA A 223 1.22 -4.21 -17.44
C ALA A 223 0.87 -2.75 -17.76
N GLN A 224 1.15 -1.81 -16.84
CA GLN A 224 0.96 -0.38 -17.08
C GLN A 224 1.95 0.15 -18.14
N ALA A 225 3.21 -0.28 -18.08
CA ALA A 225 4.24 0.13 -19.03
C ALA A 225 3.95 -0.37 -20.46
N ALA A 226 3.33 -1.55 -20.58
CA ALA A 226 2.99 -2.16 -21.86
C ALA A 226 1.77 -1.53 -22.56
N ARG A 227 1.04 -0.64 -21.92
CA ARG A 227 -0.12 0.05 -22.53
C ARG A 227 0.30 0.94 -23.69
N SER A 228 -0.52 1.00 -24.72
CA SER A 228 -0.33 1.95 -25.81
C SER A 228 -0.39 3.39 -25.30
N PRO A 229 0.28 4.37 -25.94
CA PRO A 229 0.20 5.77 -25.51
C PRO A 229 -1.24 6.31 -25.40
N ALA A 230 -2.16 5.84 -26.25
CA ALA A 230 -3.56 6.26 -26.23
C ALA A 230 -4.34 5.70 -25.02
N ASP A 231 -3.92 4.56 -24.48
CA ASP A 231 -4.58 3.87 -23.36
C ASP A 231 -3.90 4.14 -22.02
N ARG A 232 -2.81 4.91 -22.01
CA ARG A 232 -2.08 5.22 -20.78
C ARG A 232 -2.90 6.13 -19.89
N LYS A 233 -3.10 5.67 -18.66
CA LYS A 233 -3.64 6.46 -17.57
C LYS A 233 -2.55 6.59 -16.51
N PRO A 234 -2.50 7.70 -15.78
CA PRO A 234 -1.68 7.74 -14.58
C PRO A 234 -2.14 6.64 -13.64
N TRP A 235 -1.21 6.04 -12.91
CA TRP A 235 -1.53 4.97 -11.98
C TRP A 235 -0.96 5.23 -10.59
N MET A 236 -1.65 4.69 -9.59
CA MET A 236 -1.17 4.62 -8.21
C MET A 236 -1.11 3.16 -7.79
N LEU A 237 0.06 2.74 -7.32
CA LEU A 237 0.25 1.44 -6.66
C LEU A 237 0.64 1.67 -5.20
N TYR A 238 -0.19 1.20 -4.28
CA TYR A 238 0.14 1.10 -2.86
C TYR A 238 0.66 -0.31 -2.57
N LEU A 239 1.97 -0.41 -2.35
CA LEU A 239 2.66 -1.66 -1.99
C LEU A 239 2.94 -1.64 -0.49
N ALA A 240 2.16 -2.43 0.25
CA ALA A 240 2.17 -2.48 1.70
C ALA A 240 2.79 -3.78 2.20
N TYR A 241 4.12 -3.81 2.32
CA TYR A 241 4.82 -4.98 2.85
C TYR A 241 4.50 -5.21 4.32
N PRO A 242 4.24 -6.47 4.72
CA PRO A 242 4.08 -6.84 6.13
C PRO A 242 5.43 -7.04 6.86
N ALA A 243 6.54 -6.72 6.25
CA ALA A 243 7.90 -6.86 6.80
C ALA A 243 8.55 -5.48 6.97
N PRO A 244 9.56 -5.35 7.85
CA PRO A 244 10.18 -6.37 8.70
C PRO A 244 9.41 -6.75 9.97
N HIS A 245 8.12 -6.42 10.09
CA HIS A 245 7.28 -6.99 11.15
C HIS A 245 7.37 -8.53 11.17
N THR A 246 7.18 -9.13 12.34
CA THR A 246 7.19 -10.60 12.50
C THR A 246 6.10 -11.28 11.63
N PRO A 247 6.29 -12.51 11.15
CA PRO A 247 7.46 -13.39 11.30
C PRO A 247 8.63 -13.00 10.40
N TRP A 248 9.84 -13.10 10.92
CA TRP A 248 11.06 -12.90 10.14
C TRP A 248 11.41 -14.17 9.37
N LEU A 249 11.01 -14.20 8.13
CA LEU A 249 11.17 -15.33 7.22
C LEU A 249 11.85 -14.86 5.92
N PRO A 250 13.13 -14.45 5.99
CA PRO A 250 13.83 -14.00 4.80
C PRO A 250 13.93 -15.13 3.78
N SER A 251 13.76 -14.82 2.49
CA SER A 251 14.05 -15.78 1.43
C SER A 251 15.54 -16.13 1.41
N GLU A 252 15.90 -17.28 0.85
CA GLU A 252 17.27 -17.80 0.83
C GLU A 252 18.30 -16.79 0.31
N GLN A 253 17.94 -16.00 -0.69
CA GLN A 253 18.82 -14.97 -1.25
C GLN A 253 19.17 -13.84 -0.26
N PHE A 254 18.36 -13.61 0.78
CA PHE A 254 18.55 -12.56 1.78
C PHE A 254 18.92 -13.10 3.16
N ALA A 255 18.70 -14.38 3.42
CA ALA A 255 19.04 -14.99 4.70
C ALA A 255 20.53 -14.84 5.01
N GLY A 256 20.86 -14.40 6.22
CA GLY A 256 22.24 -14.20 6.67
C GLY A 256 23.01 -13.06 6.00
N LYS A 257 22.32 -12.16 5.26
CA LYS A 257 22.98 -11.00 4.63
C LYS A 257 23.06 -9.78 5.55
N SER A 258 22.29 -9.76 6.62
CA SER A 258 22.34 -8.69 7.62
C SER A 258 23.43 -8.94 8.64
N GLY A 259 24.18 -7.91 9.00
CA GLY A 259 25.09 -7.92 10.15
C GLY A 259 24.40 -7.75 11.50
N ALA A 260 23.05 -7.60 11.51
CA ALA A 260 22.24 -7.43 12.72
C ALA A 260 21.90 -8.74 13.43
N GLY A 261 22.21 -9.89 12.85
CA GLY A 261 21.87 -11.23 13.35
C GLY A 261 20.60 -11.79 12.69
N MET A 262 20.38 -13.13 12.87
CA MET A 262 19.46 -14.05 12.19
C MET A 262 19.81 -14.36 10.75
#